data_db9ee9b1bcd1eeb666668102857df4c2
#
_entry.id   db9ee9b1bcd1eeb666668102857df4c2
#
_cell.length_a   1.000
_cell.length_b   1.000
_cell.length_c   1.000
_cell.angle_alpha   90.00
_cell.angle_beta   90.00
_cell.angle_gamma   90.00
#
_symmetry.space_group_name_H-M   'P 1'
#
loop_
_entity.id
_entity.type
_entity.pdbx_description
1 polymer ?
#
loop_
_entity_poly.entity_id
_entity_poly.type
_entity_poly.pdbx_seq_one_letter_code
_entity_poly.pdbx_strand_id
1 'polypeptide(L)'
;MTSIAGYGVSLTSILYERGGAGGFARLFMVAALIVALAAMILVARAYDLSRKREAQSISLEARISRFLRADPLLSPFPIVPTVRIPLWRGAPVSVTMTGAVPRSELRHAALELALREARRRARNHRVEDGMVVDPTMAKRAA
;
A
#
# COMPACT_ATOMS: atom_id res chain seq x y z
N MET A 1 89.61 0.81 -2.19
CA MET A 1 88.51 1.56 -2.81
C MET A 1 87.28 0.61 -2.90
N THR A 2 86.42 0.66 -1.92
CA THR A 2 85.27 -0.24 -1.77
C THR A 2 83.99 0.54 -2.08
N SER A 3 83.35 0.22 -3.17
CA SER A 3 82.11 0.83 -3.61
C SER A 3 80.92 0.15 -2.92
N ILE A 4 80.19 0.89 -2.08
CA ILE A 4 78.96 0.44 -1.46
C ILE A 4 77.83 0.82 -2.39
N ALA A 5 77.28 -0.18 -3.15
CA ALA A 5 76.08 -0.03 -3.93
C ALA A 5 74.87 0.00 -2.98
N GLY A 6 74.19 1.15 -2.93
CA GLY A 6 73.00 1.35 -2.09
C GLY A 6 71.80 0.57 -2.58
N TYR A 7 71.28 -0.32 -1.74
CA TYR A 7 69.98 -0.94 -1.96
C TYR A 7 68.90 0.07 -1.51
N GLY A 8 68.52 0.93 -2.46
CA GLY A 8 67.33 1.77 -2.32
C GLY A 8 66.07 0.93 -2.58
N VAL A 9 65.65 0.13 -1.63
CA VAL A 9 64.32 -0.47 -1.70
C VAL A 9 63.32 0.61 -1.46
N SER A 10 62.66 1.02 -2.53
CA SER A 10 61.63 2.05 -2.52
C SER A 10 60.45 1.56 -1.71
N LEU A 11 60.22 2.18 -0.54
CA LEU A 11 59.05 1.91 0.33
C LEU A 11 57.71 2.12 -0.40
N THR A 12 57.73 2.83 -1.51
CA THR A 12 56.57 3.05 -2.35
C THR A 12 56.09 1.80 -3.08
N SER A 13 57.00 0.86 -3.42
CA SER A 13 56.61 -0.39 -4.11
C SER A 13 55.86 -1.37 -3.14
N ILE A 14 56.21 -1.34 -1.84
CA ILE A 14 55.58 -2.22 -0.85
C ILE A 14 54.16 -1.77 -0.52
N LEU A 15 53.86 -0.47 -0.58
CA LEU A 15 52.52 0.08 -0.34
C LEU A 15 51.59 -0.13 -1.54
N TYR A 16 52.13 -0.14 -2.75
CA TYR A 16 51.33 -0.29 -3.97
C TYR A 16 50.87 -1.74 -4.20
N GLU A 17 51.70 -2.73 -3.85
CA GLU A 17 51.35 -4.15 -4.04
C GLU A 17 50.27 -4.66 -3.02
N ARG A 18 50.16 -4.03 -1.86
CA ARG A 18 49.23 -4.47 -0.81
C ARG A 18 47.82 -3.91 -0.96
N GLY A 19 47.60 -2.90 -1.83
CA GLY A 19 46.30 -2.21 -2.04
C GLY A 19 45.53 -2.64 -3.31
N GLY A 20 46.16 -3.40 -4.21
CA GLY A 20 45.69 -3.42 -5.60
C GLY A 20 44.37 -4.16 -5.82
N ALA A 21 44.27 -5.43 -5.74
CA ALA A 21 43.07 -6.16 -6.18
C ALA A 21 42.19 -6.69 -5.04
N GLY A 22 42.80 -7.06 -3.92
CA GLY A 22 42.07 -7.63 -2.79
C GLY A 22 41.27 -6.62 -1.96
N GLY A 23 41.72 -5.37 -1.91
CA GLY A 23 41.06 -4.29 -1.18
C GLY A 23 39.73 -3.85 -1.83
N PHE A 24 39.78 -3.65 -3.15
CA PHE A 24 38.59 -3.30 -3.93
C PHE A 24 37.53 -4.40 -3.93
N ALA A 25 37.93 -5.67 -4.03
CA ALA A 25 37.03 -6.80 -4.00
C ALA A 25 36.30 -6.89 -2.63
N ARG A 26 37.01 -6.68 -1.54
CA ARG A 26 36.41 -6.67 -0.19
C ARG A 26 35.46 -5.51 0.02
N LEU A 27 35.82 -4.31 -0.42
CA LEU A 27 34.94 -3.13 -0.36
C LEU A 27 33.68 -3.34 -1.21
N PHE A 28 33.83 -3.93 -2.40
CA PHE A 28 32.70 -4.24 -3.27
C PHE A 28 31.77 -5.29 -2.64
N MET A 29 32.29 -6.34 -2.02
CA MET A 29 31.49 -7.33 -1.31
C MET A 29 30.72 -6.73 -0.12
N VAL A 30 31.37 -5.88 0.66
CA VAL A 30 30.72 -5.20 1.80
C VAL A 30 29.64 -4.25 1.29
N ALA A 31 29.91 -3.48 0.25
CA ALA A 31 28.92 -2.59 -0.35
C ALA A 31 27.71 -3.38 -0.91
N ALA A 32 27.97 -4.48 -1.64
CA ALA A 32 26.92 -5.35 -2.14
C ALA A 32 26.07 -5.95 -1.02
N LEU A 33 26.68 -6.36 0.08
CA LEU A 33 25.98 -6.89 1.26
C LEU A 33 25.08 -5.82 1.90
N ILE A 34 25.60 -4.59 2.05
CA ILE A 34 24.80 -3.46 2.59
C ILE A 34 23.61 -3.15 1.71
N VAL A 35 23.80 -3.12 0.38
CA VAL A 35 22.71 -2.89 -0.57
C VAL A 35 21.67 -4.01 -0.51
N ALA A 36 22.11 -5.26 -0.43
CA ALA A 36 21.20 -6.41 -0.29
C ALA A 36 20.37 -6.35 1.00
N LEU A 37 21.00 -6.02 2.13
CA LEU A 37 20.30 -5.83 3.41
C LEU A 37 19.32 -4.65 3.36
N ALA A 38 19.71 -3.53 2.77
CA ALA A 38 18.83 -2.38 2.60
C ALA A 38 17.61 -2.72 1.73
N ALA A 39 17.81 -3.43 0.63
CA ALA A 39 16.75 -3.91 -0.24
C ALA A 39 15.78 -4.84 0.52
N MET A 40 16.30 -5.77 1.31
CA MET A 40 15.50 -6.69 2.11
C MET A 40 14.65 -5.95 3.15
N ILE A 41 15.22 -4.94 3.82
CA ILE A 41 14.49 -4.09 4.79
C ILE A 41 13.38 -3.30 4.07
N LEU A 42 13.65 -2.76 2.88
CA LEU A 42 12.64 -2.02 2.09
C LEU A 42 11.48 -2.93 1.67
N VAL A 43 11.76 -4.15 1.22
CA VAL A 43 10.73 -5.14 0.86
C VAL A 43 9.90 -5.52 2.09
N ALA A 44 10.53 -5.80 3.22
CA ALA A 44 9.83 -6.12 4.46
C ALA A 44 8.93 -4.97 4.93
N ARG A 45 9.41 -3.72 4.85
CA ARG A 45 8.64 -2.51 5.16
C ARG A 45 7.46 -2.32 4.21
N ALA A 46 7.66 -2.52 2.92
CA ALA A 46 6.59 -2.44 1.91
C ALA A 46 5.49 -3.48 2.18
N TYR A 47 5.89 -4.70 2.52
CA TYR A 47 4.97 -5.78 2.85
C TYR A 47 4.15 -5.50 4.13
N ASP A 48 4.78 -5.00 5.19
CA ASP A 48 4.09 -4.63 6.44
C ASP A 48 3.08 -3.49 6.22
N LEU A 49 3.46 -2.50 5.41
CA LEU A 49 2.56 -1.40 5.03
C LEU A 49 1.36 -1.89 4.20
N SER A 50 1.55 -2.85 3.31
CA SER A 50 0.46 -3.44 2.52
C SER A 50 -0.55 -4.16 3.42
N ARG A 51 -0.07 -4.99 4.34
CA ARG A 51 -0.92 -5.70 5.30
C ARG A 51 -1.74 -4.77 6.19
N LYS A 52 -1.12 -3.71 6.71
CA LYS A 52 -1.84 -2.73 7.55
C LYS A 52 -2.96 -2.02 6.79
N ARG A 53 -2.75 -1.74 5.51
CA ARG A 53 -3.77 -1.09 4.66
C ARG A 53 -4.91 -2.03 4.31
N GLU A 54 -4.61 -3.28 4.02
CA GLU A 54 -5.62 -4.30 3.76
C GLU A 54 -6.51 -4.51 5.00
N ALA A 55 -5.95 -4.58 6.19
CA ALA A 55 -6.71 -4.65 7.43
C ALA A 55 -7.60 -3.41 7.64
N GLN A 56 -7.13 -2.22 7.25
CA GLN A 56 -7.91 -0.99 7.33
C GLN A 56 -9.07 -0.95 6.31
N SER A 57 -8.86 -1.42 5.06
CA SER A 57 -9.92 -1.50 4.06
C SER A 57 -11.03 -2.47 4.49
N ILE A 58 -10.65 -3.67 4.95
CA ILE A 58 -11.60 -4.67 5.46
C ILE A 58 -12.41 -4.12 6.65
N SER A 59 -11.76 -3.40 7.56
CA SER A 59 -12.45 -2.83 8.73
C SER A 59 -13.46 -1.75 8.34
N LEU A 60 -13.18 -0.95 7.31
CA LEU A 60 -14.09 0.08 6.81
C LEU A 60 -15.24 -0.54 6.02
N GLU A 61 -14.98 -1.52 5.16
CA GLU A 61 -16.00 -2.30 4.45
C GLU A 61 -16.97 -2.98 5.42
N ALA A 62 -16.45 -3.67 6.44
CA ALA A 62 -17.26 -4.34 7.45
C ALA A 62 -18.16 -3.35 8.23
N ARG A 63 -17.64 -2.14 8.48
CA ARG A 63 -18.41 -1.10 9.16
C ARG A 63 -19.52 -0.54 8.27
N ILE A 64 -19.21 -0.17 7.05
CA ILE A 64 -20.22 0.31 6.10
C ILE A 64 -21.30 -0.75 5.90
N SER A 65 -20.92 -2.02 5.69
CA SER A 65 -21.86 -3.14 5.56
C SER A 65 -22.74 -3.31 6.80
N ARG A 66 -22.19 -3.09 8.00
CA ARG A 66 -22.97 -3.15 9.24
C ARG A 66 -24.01 -2.04 9.30
N PHE A 67 -23.67 -0.82 8.93
CA PHE A 67 -24.62 0.29 8.88
C PHE A 67 -25.70 0.10 7.82
N LEU A 68 -25.34 -0.40 6.65
CA LEU A 68 -26.30 -0.74 5.59
C LEU A 68 -27.31 -1.80 6.06
N ARG A 69 -26.84 -2.83 6.77
CA ARG A 69 -27.71 -3.88 7.32
C ARG A 69 -28.54 -3.42 8.53
N ALA A 70 -28.07 -2.43 9.27
CA ALA A 70 -28.80 -1.86 10.40
C ALA A 70 -29.92 -0.91 9.96
N ASP A 71 -29.85 -0.39 8.74
CA ASP A 71 -30.91 0.45 8.16
C ASP A 71 -32.04 -0.45 7.61
N PRO A 72 -33.24 -0.38 8.16
CA PRO A 72 -34.36 -1.23 7.76
C PRO A 72 -34.78 -1.02 6.29
N LEU A 73 -34.50 0.15 5.72
CA LEU A 73 -34.81 0.46 4.32
C LEU A 73 -33.79 -0.12 3.34
N LEU A 74 -32.54 -0.28 3.75
CA LEU A 74 -31.44 -0.76 2.93
C LEU A 74 -31.11 -2.24 3.14
N SER A 75 -31.44 -2.77 4.32
CA SER A 75 -31.17 -4.15 4.74
C SER A 75 -31.64 -5.25 3.76
N PRO A 76 -32.80 -5.14 3.07
CA PRO A 76 -33.26 -6.18 2.16
C PRO A 76 -32.50 -6.25 0.85
N PHE A 77 -31.67 -5.24 0.52
CA PHE A 77 -31.02 -5.15 -0.78
C PHE A 77 -29.57 -5.60 -0.75
N PRO A 78 -29.08 -6.28 -1.81
CA PRO A 78 -27.71 -6.76 -1.91
C PRO A 78 -26.75 -5.62 -2.28
N ILE A 79 -26.48 -4.73 -1.33
CA ILE A 79 -25.53 -3.62 -1.49
C ILE A 79 -24.18 -4.03 -0.91
N VAL A 80 -23.14 -4.00 -1.73
CA VAL A 80 -21.77 -4.38 -1.36
C VAL A 80 -20.85 -3.17 -1.47
N PRO A 81 -20.32 -2.65 -0.37
CA PRO A 81 -19.28 -1.63 -0.40
C PRO A 81 -17.91 -2.29 -0.65
N THR A 82 -17.12 -1.74 -1.53
CA THR A 82 -15.71 -2.10 -1.76
C THR A 82 -14.84 -0.89 -1.47
N VAL A 83 -13.88 -1.03 -0.58
CA VAL A 83 -12.99 0.06 -0.18
C VAL A 83 -11.58 -0.19 -0.71
N ARG A 84 -11.03 0.78 -1.42
CA ARG A 84 -9.64 0.77 -1.88
C ARG A 84 -8.84 1.88 -1.21
N ILE A 85 -7.80 1.50 -0.48
CA ILE A 85 -6.87 2.45 0.15
C ILE A 85 -5.63 2.53 -0.74
N PRO A 86 -5.34 3.71 -1.33
CA PRO A 86 -4.22 3.85 -2.26
C PRO A 86 -2.86 3.73 -1.55
N LEU A 87 -1.84 3.32 -2.32
CA LEU A 87 -0.47 3.17 -1.84
C LEU A 87 0.20 4.53 -1.57
N TRP A 88 -0.17 5.56 -2.31
CA TRP A 88 0.45 6.88 -2.23
C TRP A 88 -0.20 7.73 -1.14
N ARG A 89 0.62 8.39 -0.30
CA ARG A 89 0.15 9.36 0.67
C ARG A 89 -0.48 10.55 -0.07
N GLY A 90 -1.73 10.90 0.32
CA GLY A 90 -2.46 12.01 -0.31
C GLY A 90 -3.47 11.62 -1.37
N ALA A 91 -3.40 10.42 -1.92
CA ALA A 91 -4.45 9.92 -2.80
C ALA A 91 -5.74 9.60 -2.02
N PRO A 92 -6.93 9.86 -2.61
CA PRO A 92 -8.20 9.64 -1.94
C PRO A 92 -8.48 8.15 -1.71
N VAL A 93 -9.04 7.84 -0.55
CA VAL A 93 -9.64 6.52 -0.30
C VAL A 93 -10.89 6.41 -1.18
N SER A 94 -10.94 5.42 -2.07
CA SER A 94 -12.11 5.19 -2.90
C SER A 94 -13.03 4.15 -2.26
N VAL A 95 -14.32 4.49 -2.19
CA VAL A 95 -15.39 3.61 -1.76
C VAL A 95 -16.32 3.42 -2.94
N THR A 96 -16.37 2.22 -3.50
CA THR A 96 -17.26 1.89 -4.60
C THR A 96 -18.46 1.13 -4.03
N MET A 97 -19.65 1.63 -4.26
CA MET A 97 -20.90 0.99 -3.88
C MET A 97 -21.44 0.21 -5.06
N THR A 98 -21.62 -1.10 -4.92
CA THR A 98 -22.19 -1.96 -5.98
C THR A 98 -23.43 -2.68 -5.46
N GLY A 99 -24.34 -3.00 -6.34
CA GLY A 99 -25.58 -3.69 -6.02
C GLY A 99 -26.76 -3.18 -6.82
N ALA A 100 -27.94 -3.72 -6.51
CA ALA A 100 -29.19 -3.31 -7.13
C ALA A 100 -30.19 -2.83 -6.07
N VAL A 101 -30.86 -1.72 -6.38
CA VAL A 101 -31.89 -1.12 -5.52
C VAL A 101 -33.13 -0.79 -6.36
N PRO A 102 -34.36 -0.89 -5.81
CA PRO A 102 -35.59 -0.67 -6.58
C PRO A 102 -35.89 0.79 -6.92
N ARG A 103 -35.32 1.74 -6.18
CA ARG A 103 -35.59 3.18 -6.34
C ARG A 103 -34.33 4.01 -6.22
N SER A 104 -34.33 5.13 -6.92
CA SER A 104 -33.23 6.12 -6.89
C SER A 104 -33.03 6.73 -5.50
N GLU A 105 -34.08 6.89 -4.72
CA GLU A 105 -34.00 7.44 -3.35
C GLU A 105 -33.17 6.53 -2.42
N LEU A 106 -33.34 5.22 -2.52
CA LEU A 106 -32.56 4.24 -1.75
C LEU A 106 -31.09 4.23 -2.19
N ARG A 107 -30.84 4.43 -3.48
CA ARG A 107 -29.48 4.61 -4.01
C ARG A 107 -28.81 5.83 -3.39
N HIS A 108 -29.49 6.98 -3.36
CA HIS A 108 -28.99 8.20 -2.73
C HIS A 108 -28.75 8.00 -1.21
N ALA A 109 -29.69 7.40 -0.50
CA ALA A 109 -29.54 7.11 0.92
C ALA A 109 -28.33 6.23 1.22
N ALA A 110 -28.09 5.18 0.43
CA ALA A 110 -26.93 4.31 0.58
C ALA A 110 -25.60 5.06 0.31
N LEU A 111 -25.56 5.92 -0.73
CA LEU A 111 -24.39 6.74 -1.05
C LEU A 111 -24.10 7.77 0.05
N GLU A 112 -25.13 8.43 0.59
CA GLU A 112 -24.97 9.38 1.69
C GLU A 112 -24.42 8.71 2.96
N LEU A 113 -24.90 7.51 3.27
CA LEU A 113 -24.41 6.74 4.40
C LEU A 113 -22.94 6.37 4.21
N ALA A 114 -22.56 5.86 3.03
CA ALA A 114 -21.20 5.54 2.68
C ALA A 114 -20.29 6.78 2.74
N LEU A 115 -20.77 7.92 2.22
CA LEU A 115 -20.04 9.18 2.25
C LEU A 115 -19.83 9.69 3.69
N ARG A 116 -20.83 9.58 4.56
CA ARG A 116 -20.76 9.97 5.96
C ARG A 116 -19.71 9.15 6.70
N GLU A 117 -19.68 7.84 6.50
CA GLU A 117 -18.70 6.96 7.12
C GLU A 117 -17.28 7.14 6.56
N ALA A 118 -17.14 7.36 5.25
CA ALA A 118 -15.86 7.67 4.63
C ALA A 118 -15.27 8.99 5.16
N ARG A 119 -16.08 10.03 5.31
CA ARG A 119 -15.67 11.34 5.87
C ARG A 119 -15.14 11.25 7.30
N ARG A 120 -15.70 10.37 8.11
CA ARG A 120 -15.25 10.17 9.50
C ARG A 120 -13.84 9.60 9.60
N ARG A 121 -13.39 8.87 8.58
CA ARG A 121 -12.13 8.12 8.59
C ARG A 121 -11.04 8.71 7.72
N ALA A 122 -11.38 9.32 6.61
CA ALA A 122 -10.43 9.83 5.64
C ALA A 122 -10.76 11.28 5.28
N ARG A 123 -9.78 12.17 5.46
CA ARG A 123 -9.90 13.57 5.03
C ARG A 123 -10.06 13.70 3.52
N ASN A 124 -9.39 12.81 2.78
CA ASN A 124 -9.46 12.73 1.34
C ASN A 124 -10.13 11.40 0.96
N HIS A 125 -11.37 11.46 0.47
CA HIS A 125 -12.19 10.30 0.12
C HIS A 125 -12.97 10.58 -1.17
N ARG A 126 -13.23 9.52 -1.92
CA ARG A 126 -14.05 9.52 -3.12
C ARG A 126 -15.06 8.38 -3.00
N VAL A 127 -16.32 8.68 -3.18
CA VAL A 127 -17.38 7.65 -3.27
C VAL A 127 -17.77 7.52 -4.74
N GLU A 128 -17.69 6.30 -5.25
CA GLU A 128 -18.03 5.93 -6.60
C GLU A 128 -19.31 5.12 -6.59
N ASP A 129 -20.22 5.48 -7.47
CA ASP A 129 -21.52 4.87 -7.58
C ASP A 129 -21.53 3.85 -8.72
N GLY A 130 -21.56 2.58 -8.35
CA GLY A 130 -21.74 1.43 -9.26
C GLY A 130 -23.06 0.72 -9.04
N MET A 131 -24.05 1.34 -8.38
CA MET A 131 -25.35 0.73 -8.13
C MET A 131 -26.29 0.86 -9.33
N VAL A 132 -27.07 -0.18 -9.57
CA VAL A 132 -28.08 -0.23 -10.61
C VAL A 132 -29.47 -0.06 -9.99
N VAL A 133 -30.31 0.77 -10.60
CA VAL A 133 -31.71 0.89 -10.20
C VAL A 133 -32.52 -0.14 -10.99
N ASP A 134 -33.03 -1.17 -10.28
CA ASP A 134 -33.87 -2.22 -10.87
C ASP A 134 -35.25 -2.24 -10.19
N PRO A 135 -36.28 -1.70 -10.84
CA PRO A 135 -37.62 -1.66 -10.26
C PRO A 135 -38.25 -3.04 -10.02
N THR A 136 -37.72 -4.09 -10.64
CA THR A 136 -38.25 -5.44 -10.43
C THR A 136 -37.93 -6.02 -9.06
N MET A 137 -36.90 -5.49 -8.40
CA MET A 137 -36.50 -5.85 -7.03
C MET A 137 -37.56 -5.51 -5.99
N ALA A 138 -38.38 -4.48 -6.21
CA ALA A 138 -39.47 -4.12 -5.31
C ALA A 138 -40.52 -5.23 -5.17
N LYS A 139 -40.75 -6.01 -6.23
CA LYS A 139 -41.71 -7.13 -6.27
C LYS A 139 -41.18 -8.38 -5.55
N ARG A 140 -39.87 -8.52 -5.36
CA ARG A 140 -39.26 -9.69 -4.70
C ARG A 140 -39.11 -9.50 -3.19
N ALA A 141 -39.19 -8.27 -2.72
CA ALA A 141 -39.01 -7.92 -1.31
C ALA A 141 -40.36 -7.77 -0.55
N ALA A 142 -41.50 -7.83 -1.26
CA ALA A 142 -42.85 -7.86 -0.72
C ALA A 142 -43.37 -9.29 -0.59
#